data_353480f7fccb23eeb02866d5090c22ce
#
_entry.id   353480f7fccb23eeb02866d5090c22ce
#
_cell.length_a   1.000
_cell.length_b   1.000
_cell.length_c   1.000
_cell.angle_alpha   90.00
_cell.angle_beta   90.00
_cell.angle_gamma   90.00
#
_symmetry.space_group_name_H-M   'P 1'
#
loop_
_entity.id
_entity.type
_entity.pdbx_description
1 polymer ?
#
loop_
_entity_poly.entity_id
_entity_poly.type
_entity_poly.pdbx_seq_one_letter_code
_entity_poly.pdbx_strand_id
1 'polypeptide(L)'
;MMITLFIDASAYPSPRDLHASLKRMLSLPDYYGMNADALYECLSERREPVHLWIYSSGEGDTARSLSTVCAVIRELGGTVRTIGPERSEPV
;
A
#
# COMPACT_ATOMS: atom_id res chain seq x y z
N MET A 1 0.93 4.79 -18.20
CA MET A 1 -0.33 4.89 -17.45
C MET A 1 -0.07 4.79 -15.96
N MET A 2 -0.87 5.48 -15.16
CA MET A 2 -0.70 5.48 -13.75
C MET A 2 -1.73 4.64 -13.06
N ILE A 3 -1.39 4.00 -11.98
CA ILE A 3 -2.30 3.22 -11.17
C ILE A 3 -2.57 3.99 -9.90
N THR A 4 -3.84 4.18 -9.57
CA THR A 4 -4.20 4.90 -8.34
C THR A 4 -4.94 3.94 -7.42
N LEU A 5 -4.48 3.85 -6.18
CA LEU A 5 -5.09 3.00 -5.18
C LEU A 5 -5.52 3.80 -3.98
N PHE A 6 -6.59 3.33 -3.33
CA PHE A 6 -7.06 3.92 -2.09
C PHE A 6 -7.03 2.85 -1.01
N ILE A 7 -6.41 3.15 0.10
CA ILE A 7 -6.30 2.19 1.19
C ILE A 7 -6.79 2.78 2.50
N ASP A 8 -7.65 2.04 3.16
CA ASP A 8 -8.03 2.32 4.53
C ASP A 8 -7.51 1.16 5.36
N ALA A 9 -6.33 1.33 5.93
CA ALA A 9 -5.68 0.25 6.63
C ALA A 9 -6.39 -0.16 7.90
N SER A 10 -7.28 0.68 8.42
CA SER A 10 -8.05 0.30 9.60
C SER A 10 -9.02 -0.83 9.28
N ALA A 11 -9.29 -1.10 8.00
CA ALA A 11 -10.15 -2.19 7.60
C ALA A 11 -9.42 -3.53 7.57
N TYR A 12 -8.10 -3.53 7.73
CA TYR A 12 -7.32 -4.76 7.62
C TYR A 12 -6.77 -5.17 8.99
N PRO A 13 -7.26 -6.27 9.54
CA PRO A 13 -6.81 -6.68 10.87
C PRO A 13 -5.37 -7.18 10.93
N SER A 14 -4.78 -7.51 9.80
CA SER A 14 -3.41 -8.02 9.81
C SER A 14 -2.67 -7.61 8.55
N PRO A 15 -1.33 -7.68 8.58
CA PRO A 15 -0.55 -7.40 7.36
C PRO A 15 -0.93 -8.30 6.20
N ARG A 16 -1.30 -9.53 6.49
CA ARG A 16 -1.69 -10.45 5.42
C ARG A 16 -2.92 -9.95 4.70
N ASP A 17 -3.88 -9.39 5.45
CA ASP A 17 -5.08 -8.85 4.83
C ASP A 17 -4.76 -7.64 3.96
N LEU A 18 -3.82 -6.82 4.40
CA LEU A 18 -3.38 -5.69 3.59
C LEU A 18 -2.78 -6.18 2.28
N HIS A 19 -1.87 -7.16 2.35
CA HIS A 19 -1.24 -7.66 1.14
C HIS A 19 -2.22 -8.40 0.24
N ALA A 20 -3.22 -9.08 0.82
CA ALA A 20 -4.24 -9.73 0.02
C ALA A 20 -5.05 -8.70 -0.76
N SER A 21 -5.30 -7.56 -0.14
CA SER A 21 -6.02 -6.48 -0.81
C SER A 21 -5.17 -5.90 -1.94
N LEU A 22 -3.88 -5.70 -1.70
CA LEU A 22 -2.98 -5.21 -2.74
C LEU A 22 -2.90 -6.18 -3.90
N LYS A 23 -2.86 -7.47 -3.59
CA LYS A 23 -2.83 -8.49 -4.64
C LYS A 23 -4.04 -8.34 -5.55
N ARG A 24 -5.20 -8.14 -4.96
CA ARG A 24 -6.42 -8.02 -5.71
C ARG A 24 -6.47 -6.72 -6.50
N MET A 25 -6.15 -5.61 -5.86
CA MET A 25 -6.25 -4.30 -6.51
C MET A 25 -5.25 -4.13 -7.64
N LEU A 26 -4.08 -4.73 -7.49
CA LEU A 26 -3.02 -4.61 -8.49
C LEU A 26 -2.95 -5.80 -9.43
N SER A 27 -3.84 -6.77 -9.25
CA SER A 27 -3.86 -7.98 -10.07
C SER A 27 -2.49 -8.66 -10.05
N LEU A 28 -1.95 -8.82 -8.85
CA LEU A 28 -0.66 -9.46 -8.71
C LEU A 28 -0.79 -10.96 -8.94
N PRO A 29 0.30 -11.62 -9.34
CA PRO A 29 0.20 -13.05 -9.66
C PRO A 29 -0.10 -13.91 -8.43
N ASP A 30 -0.58 -15.12 -8.69
CA ASP A 30 -0.94 -16.02 -7.62
C ASP A 30 0.24 -16.34 -6.70
N TYR A 31 1.44 -16.28 -7.23
CA TYR A 31 2.62 -16.57 -6.41
C TYR A 31 3.11 -15.39 -5.60
N TYR A 32 2.35 -14.32 -5.58
CA TYR A 32 2.74 -13.15 -4.79
C TYR A 32 2.94 -13.54 -3.32
N GLY A 33 4.11 -13.20 -2.79
CA GLY A 33 4.53 -13.67 -1.47
C GLY A 33 3.97 -12.92 -0.27
N MET A 34 3.07 -11.98 -0.48
CA MET A 34 2.39 -11.27 0.61
C MET A 34 3.36 -10.51 1.51
N ASN A 35 4.40 -9.95 0.96
CA ASN A 35 5.34 -9.13 1.72
C ASN A 35 5.93 -8.05 0.81
N ALA A 36 6.67 -7.13 1.43
CA ALA A 36 7.18 -5.97 0.71
C ALA A 36 8.20 -6.35 -0.36
N ASP A 37 9.02 -7.36 -0.11
CA ASP A 37 10.00 -7.78 -1.11
C ASP A 37 9.30 -8.30 -2.35
N ALA A 38 8.26 -9.11 -2.16
CA ALA A 38 7.49 -9.63 -3.28
C ALA A 38 6.79 -8.49 -4.02
N LEU A 39 6.31 -7.51 -3.28
CA LEU A 39 5.66 -6.36 -3.90
C LEU A 39 6.65 -5.58 -4.75
N TYR A 40 7.85 -5.37 -4.23
CA TYR A 40 8.88 -4.66 -4.97
C TYR A 40 9.16 -5.37 -6.29
N GLU A 41 9.31 -6.70 -6.24
CA GLU A 41 9.60 -7.44 -7.45
C GLU A 41 8.48 -7.35 -8.46
N CYS A 42 7.25 -7.50 -8.01
CA CYS A 42 6.12 -7.45 -8.93
C CYS A 42 5.95 -6.08 -9.55
N LEU A 43 6.10 -5.03 -8.76
CA LEU A 43 5.89 -3.68 -9.29
C LEU A 43 7.05 -3.22 -10.14
N SER A 44 8.28 -3.65 -9.82
CA SER A 44 9.42 -3.25 -10.63
C SER A 44 9.32 -3.77 -12.06
N GLU A 45 8.64 -4.89 -12.25
CA GLU A 45 8.46 -5.45 -13.57
C GLU A 45 7.43 -4.70 -14.39
N ARG A 46 6.51 -4.00 -13.72
CA ARG A 46 5.44 -3.33 -14.44
C ARG A 46 5.82 -2.00 -15.02
N ARG A 47 6.75 -1.33 -14.36
CA ARG A 47 7.20 -0.02 -14.80
C ARG A 47 6.14 1.07 -14.78
N GLU A 48 5.00 0.79 -14.20
CA GLU A 48 3.95 1.80 -14.06
C GLU A 48 3.97 2.33 -12.65
N PRO A 49 4.04 3.63 -12.46
CA PRO A 49 4.04 4.17 -11.11
C PRO A 49 2.69 3.99 -10.44
N VAL A 50 2.73 3.82 -9.13
CA VAL A 50 1.53 3.66 -8.33
C VAL A 50 1.34 4.91 -7.49
N HIS A 51 0.13 5.42 -7.47
CA HIS A 51 -0.22 6.54 -6.60
C HIS A 51 -1.13 6.01 -5.52
N LEU A 52 -0.65 6.08 -4.30
CA LEU A 52 -1.38 5.53 -3.17
C LEU A 52 -1.97 6.64 -2.32
N TRP A 53 -3.27 6.57 -2.11
CA TRP A 53 -3.98 7.48 -1.21
C TRP A 53 -4.37 6.70 0.02
N ILE A 54 -3.95 7.17 1.18
CA ILE A 54 -4.22 6.49 2.43
C ILE A 54 -5.27 7.23 3.21
N TYR A 55 -6.39 6.58 3.46
CA TYR A 55 -7.44 7.16 4.25
C TYR A 55 -7.14 7.01 5.74
N SER A 56 -6.67 5.86 6.14
CA SER A 56 -6.24 5.61 7.51
C SER A 56 -5.04 4.69 7.47
N SER A 57 -4.05 4.99 8.30
CA SER A 57 -2.81 4.19 8.34
C SER A 57 -2.93 2.92 9.16
N GLY A 58 -4.03 2.76 9.89
CA GLY A 58 -4.19 1.58 10.71
C GLY A 58 -3.33 1.63 11.95
N GLU A 59 -3.16 0.49 12.57
CA GLU A 59 -2.41 0.39 13.81
C GLU A 59 -1.54 -0.85 13.82
N GLY A 60 -0.57 -0.86 14.71
CA GLY A 60 0.22 -2.05 15.00
C GLY A 60 0.96 -2.58 13.79
N ASP A 61 0.90 -3.89 13.62
CA ASP A 61 1.63 -4.54 12.56
C ASP A 61 1.14 -4.14 11.18
N THR A 62 -0.15 -3.90 11.04
CA THR A 62 -0.69 -3.46 9.76
C THR A 62 -0.12 -2.09 9.39
N ALA A 63 -0.03 -1.19 10.35
CA ALA A 63 0.52 0.13 10.09
C ALA A 63 1.99 0.04 9.70
N ARG A 64 2.75 -0.84 10.35
CA ARG A 64 4.15 -1.03 10.00
C ARG A 64 4.30 -1.61 8.60
N SER A 65 3.45 -2.57 8.25
CA SER A 65 3.49 -3.14 6.91
C SER A 65 3.12 -2.11 5.87
N LEU A 66 2.14 -1.27 6.15
CA LEU A 66 1.77 -0.22 5.22
C LEU A 66 2.92 0.75 5.02
N SER A 67 3.64 1.07 6.08
CA SER A 67 4.80 1.96 5.98
C SER A 67 5.83 1.38 5.01
N THR A 68 6.08 0.08 5.11
CA THR A 68 7.02 -0.58 4.21
C THR A 68 6.51 -0.58 2.77
N VAL A 69 5.22 -0.82 2.60
CA VAL A 69 4.61 -0.75 1.27
C VAL A 69 4.79 0.64 0.67
N CYS A 70 4.60 1.67 1.48
CA CYS A 70 4.78 3.04 1.01
C CYS A 70 6.21 3.28 0.54
N ALA A 71 7.18 2.75 1.28
CA ALA A 71 8.58 2.90 0.89
C ALA A 71 8.85 2.24 -0.45
N VAL A 72 8.28 1.05 -0.68
CA VAL A 72 8.42 0.36 -1.95
C VAL A 72 7.85 1.20 -3.08
N ILE A 73 6.66 1.75 -2.87
CA ILE A 73 6.00 2.54 -3.90
C ILE A 73 6.82 3.77 -4.25
N ARG A 74 7.33 4.46 -3.23
CA ARG A 74 8.14 5.65 -3.48
C ARG A 74 9.43 5.31 -4.20
N GLU A 75 10.04 4.21 -3.80
CA GLU A 75 11.31 3.82 -4.42
C GLU A 75 11.15 3.51 -5.90
N LEU A 76 9.99 3.05 -6.29
CA LEU A 76 9.72 2.71 -7.69
C LEU A 76 9.08 3.86 -8.45
N GLY A 77 9.15 5.07 -7.90
CA GLY A 77 8.70 6.25 -8.63
C GLY A 77 7.26 6.65 -8.40
N GLY A 78 6.58 5.96 -7.49
CA GLY A 78 5.20 6.32 -7.18
C GLY A 78 5.09 7.38 -6.12
N THR A 79 3.88 7.68 -5.72
CA THR A 79 3.62 8.69 -4.70
C THR A 79 2.68 8.12 -3.64
N VAL A 80 2.78 8.71 -2.45
CA VAL A 80 1.92 8.31 -1.34
C VAL A 80 1.39 9.58 -0.70
N ARG A 81 0.08 9.62 -0.49
CA ARG A 81 -0.55 10.74 0.19
C ARG A 81 -1.53 10.24 1.22
N THR A 82 -1.62 10.95 2.32
CA THR A 82 -2.57 10.62 3.37
C THR A 82 -3.69 11.65 3.32
N ILE A 83 -4.91 11.16 3.21
CA ILE A 83 -6.06 12.03 3.08
C ILE A 83 -7.09 11.76 4.16
N GLY A 84 -6.72 10.98 5.13
CA GLY A 84 -7.67 10.53 6.11
C GLY A 84 -8.12 11.58 7.10
N PRO A 85 -9.17 11.27 7.81
CA PRO A 85 -9.72 12.17 8.79
C PRO A 85 -8.92 12.23 10.07
N GLU A 86 -7.95 11.36 10.17
CA GLU A 86 -7.23 11.37 11.39
C GLU A 86 -6.39 12.58 11.56
N ARG A 87 -6.40 13.42 10.74
CA ARG A 87 -5.71 14.50 10.86
C ARG A 87 -6.17 15.32 11.82
N SER A 88 -5.86 15.48 12.55
CA SER A 88 -6.42 16.18 13.47
C SER A 88 -5.95 17.46 13.58
N GLU A 89 -6.20 18.15 13.58
CA GLU A 89 -5.88 19.25 13.64
C GLU A 89 -6.17 19.98 14.50
N PRO A 90 -5.78 20.33 15.05
CA PRO A 90 -6.00 21.01 16.06
C PRO A 90 -6.45 22.16 15.76
N VAL A 91 -6.80 22.52 15.81
CA VAL A 91 -7.28 23.53 15.57
C VAL A 91 -7.27 24.24 16.22
#